data_be8f217774c982f15ecb31c72e68b84d
#
_entry.id   be8f217774c982f15ecb31c72e68b84d
#
_cell.length_a   1.000
_cell.length_b   1.000
_cell.length_c   1.000
_cell.angle_alpha   90.00
_cell.angle_beta   90.00
_cell.angle_gamma   90.00
#
_symmetry.space_group_name_H-M   'P 1'
#
loop_
_entity.id
_entity.type
_entity.pdbx_description
1 polymer ?
#
loop_
_entity_poly.entity_id
_entity_poly.type
_entity_poly.pdbx_seq_one_letter_code
_entity_poly.pdbx_strand_id
1 'polypeptide(L)'
;MPPESSVRPSAAFRITISTPANQARVEQETVTFAAVVHGGTGVRQVLVTANGVELWRQENRTQQPSMAVNLPVKLAEGQNTLVVTAAETDGTMHQEMRTIHHEKLMPLAVDVRYPEDRARVTDEASVVAAVARSSKGISRITVTLNGAEVHQQEERSPQKTMAVSAPLTLREGANAIVITAREPDGAARQEVRTVILERAKPAAPAAPPAPPPPPPSTQWAVIIGVGGYESSAVPRLRYSVADADAVYQTLIGAGFKKENILLMTDKTERKPTLRNIKWALGTFLARSAHKDDLVMIYFAGHGASEVDQRGIERDGLSKYLVPVDADPDDLYSTALPMDEMQNVLARIEAERVTVFLDACYSGAAGGRTFASTKTRAVNVDDIFLDRLTRSKGRAIVTASRPSELSIELAELGHGIFTYYLVRGLQGYADNNRDGIVSLQELYEYLAQEVSRKSRQVGGNQHPMMKGELEGVLPLTRTGKRN
;
A
#
# COMPACT_ATOMS: atom_id res chain seq x y z
N MET A 1 -9.91 -76.79 -42.67
CA MET A 1 -9.79 -75.35 -42.75
C MET A 1 -10.07 -74.78 -41.37
N PRO A 2 -9.12 -74.20 -40.67
CA PRO A 2 -9.39 -73.47 -39.43
C PRO A 2 -10.09 -72.16 -39.75
N PRO A 3 -10.96 -71.60 -38.87
CA PRO A 3 -11.67 -70.37 -39.12
C PRO A 3 -10.72 -69.19 -39.02
N GLU A 4 -10.77 -68.32 -40.04
CA GLU A 4 -10.09 -67.01 -40.04
C GLU A 4 -10.59 -66.16 -38.86
N SER A 5 -9.68 -65.88 -37.95
CA SER A 5 -9.86 -64.91 -36.89
C SER A 5 -9.95 -63.51 -37.52
N SER A 6 -11.17 -62.99 -37.58
CA SER A 6 -11.39 -61.59 -37.96
C SER A 6 -10.86 -60.67 -36.87
N VAL A 7 -9.65 -60.22 -37.06
CA VAL A 7 -9.09 -59.10 -36.28
C VAL A 7 -9.92 -57.87 -36.55
N ARG A 8 -10.81 -57.45 -35.64
CA ARG A 8 -11.46 -56.14 -35.72
C ARG A 8 -10.38 -55.08 -35.61
N PRO A 9 -10.34 -54.09 -36.47
CA PRO A 9 -9.40 -53.01 -36.34
C PRO A 9 -9.61 -52.35 -34.98
N SER A 10 -8.58 -52.32 -34.16
CA SER A 10 -8.55 -51.57 -32.89
C SER A 10 -8.92 -50.11 -33.18
N ALA A 11 -9.94 -49.61 -32.49
CA ALA A 11 -10.27 -48.18 -32.60
C ALA A 11 -9.08 -47.34 -32.16
N ALA A 12 -8.67 -46.35 -32.96
CA ALA A 12 -7.55 -45.49 -32.65
C ALA A 12 -7.77 -44.77 -31.30
N PHE A 13 -6.73 -44.69 -30.50
CA PHE A 13 -6.76 -43.88 -29.27
C PHE A 13 -7.12 -42.42 -29.57
N ARG A 14 -8.02 -41.83 -28.78
CA ARG A 14 -8.45 -40.45 -28.96
C ARG A 14 -8.82 -39.80 -27.63
N ILE A 15 -8.29 -38.61 -27.37
CA ILE A 15 -8.76 -37.71 -26.33
C ILE A 15 -9.59 -36.61 -27.02
N THR A 16 -10.84 -36.45 -26.61
CA THR A 16 -11.71 -35.39 -27.11
C THR A 16 -12.11 -34.50 -25.94
N ILE A 17 -11.62 -33.28 -25.92
CA ILE A 17 -12.03 -32.25 -24.94
C ILE A 17 -13.17 -31.47 -25.58
N SER A 18 -14.38 -31.59 -25.01
CA SER A 18 -15.58 -30.92 -25.51
C SER A 18 -15.72 -29.50 -24.98
N THR A 19 -15.31 -29.27 -23.71
CA THR A 19 -15.33 -27.94 -23.09
C THR A 19 -14.17 -27.81 -22.12
N PRO A 20 -13.59 -26.62 -21.98
CA PRO A 20 -13.77 -25.42 -22.81
C PRO A 20 -13.11 -25.56 -24.19
N ALA A 21 -13.50 -24.66 -25.11
CA ALA A 21 -12.82 -24.57 -26.40
C ALA A 21 -11.36 -24.11 -26.23
N ASN A 22 -10.48 -24.52 -27.15
CA ASN A 22 -9.09 -24.06 -27.11
C ASN A 22 -9.04 -22.56 -27.40
N GLN A 23 -8.18 -21.84 -26.66
CA GLN A 23 -8.03 -20.38 -26.69
C GLN A 23 -9.32 -19.61 -26.31
N ALA A 24 -10.26 -20.26 -25.61
CA ALA A 24 -11.44 -19.59 -25.10
C ALA A 24 -11.06 -18.44 -24.15
N ARG A 25 -11.75 -17.31 -24.30
CA ARG A 25 -11.74 -16.23 -23.31
C ARG A 25 -12.98 -16.36 -22.45
N VAL A 26 -12.79 -16.40 -21.14
CA VAL A 26 -13.87 -16.59 -20.18
C VAL A 26 -13.77 -15.56 -19.06
N GLU A 27 -14.94 -15.11 -18.61
CA GLU A 27 -15.05 -14.11 -17.52
C GLU A 27 -15.29 -14.78 -16.17
N GLN A 28 -15.70 -16.04 -16.19
CA GLN A 28 -16.00 -16.81 -14.99
C GLN A 28 -14.74 -17.44 -14.43
N GLU A 29 -14.53 -17.29 -13.13
CA GLU A 29 -13.39 -17.88 -12.41
C GLU A 29 -13.41 -19.43 -12.44
N THR A 30 -14.60 -20.02 -12.56
CA THR A 30 -14.78 -21.48 -12.61
C THR A 30 -15.44 -21.87 -13.92
N VAL A 31 -14.82 -22.79 -14.64
CA VAL A 31 -15.35 -23.39 -15.88
C VAL A 31 -15.56 -24.88 -15.72
N THR A 32 -16.52 -25.44 -16.46
CA THR A 32 -16.70 -26.89 -16.55
C THR A 32 -15.70 -27.44 -17.55
N PHE A 33 -14.86 -28.36 -17.10
CA PHE A 33 -13.98 -29.14 -17.97
C PHE A 33 -14.65 -30.49 -18.27
N ALA A 34 -14.87 -30.77 -19.55
CA ALA A 34 -15.43 -32.04 -20.00
C ALA A 34 -14.61 -32.63 -21.14
N ALA A 35 -14.23 -33.89 -20.97
CA ALA A 35 -13.47 -34.67 -21.94
C ALA A 35 -13.93 -36.13 -21.99
N VAL A 36 -13.70 -36.79 -23.12
CA VAL A 36 -13.88 -38.21 -23.29
C VAL A 36 -12.58 -38.80 -23.85
N VAL A 37 -12.09 -39.83 -23.21
CA VAL A 37 -10.92 -40.58 -23.65
C VAL A 37 -11.41 -41.92 -24.18
N HIS A 38 -11.06 -42.27 -25.41
CA HIS A 38 -11.28 -43.57 -26.02
C HIS A 38 -9.93 -44.24 -26.22
N GLY A 39 -9.75 -45.46 -25.72
CA GLY A 39 -8.52 -46.24 -25.88
C GLY A 39 -8.70 -47.41 -26.85
N GLY A 40 -7.75 -47.61 -27.74
CA GLY A 40 -7.75 -48.75 -28.67
C GLY A 40 -7.54 -50.06 -27.98
N THR A 41 -6.62 -50.14 -27.03
CA THR A 41 -6.33 -51.34 -26.20
C THR A 41 -7.02 -51.27 -24.83
N GLY A 42 -7.69 -50.18 -24.53
CA GLY A 42 -8.32 -49.87 -23.25
C GLY A 42 -7.60 -48.76 -22.49
N VAL A 43 -8.37 -47.91 -21.81
CA VAL A 43 -7.84 -46.82 -21.01
C VAL A 43 -7.47 -47.33 -19.64
N ARG A 44 -6.22 -47.20 -19.21
CA ARG A 44 -5.72 -47.60 -17.88
C ARG A 44 -5.89 -46.49 -16.85
N GLN A 45 -5.55 -45.27 -17.21
CA GLN A 45 -5.56 -44.13 -16.31
C GLN A 45 -5.81 -42.86 -17.07
N VAL A 46 -6.53 -41.93 -16.45
CA VAL A 46 -6.66 -40.54 -16.93
C VAL A 46 -6.27 -39.61 -15.80
N LEU A 47 -5.46 -38.59 -16.12
CA LEU A 47 -5.01 -37.52 -15.27
C LEU A 47 -5.39 -36.17 -15.90
N VAL A 48 -5.94 -35.26 -15.12
CA VAL A 48 -6.19 -33.87 -15.54
C VAL A 48 -5.40 -32.94 -14.66
N THR A 49 -4.66 -32.05 -15.30
CA THR A 49 -3.90 -31.00 -14.61
C THR A 49 -4.32 -29.62 -15.10
N ALA A 50 -4.25 -28.61 -14.21
CA ALA A 50 -4.36 -27.22 -14.56
C ALA A 50 -3.08 -26.48 -14.12
N ASN A 51 -2.44 -25.78 -15.03
CA ASN A 51 -1.20 -25.04 -14.77
C ASN A 51 -0.13 -25.90 -14.09
N GLY A 52 -0.06 -27.18 -14.46
CA GLY A 52 0.87 -28.16 -13.89
C GLY A 52 0.44 -28.79 -12.57
N VAL A 53 -0.68 -28.36 -11.97
CA VAL A 53 -1.22 -28.91 -10.72
C VAL A 53 -2.24 -29.98 -11.03
N GLU A 54 -2.13 -31.14 -10.40
CA GLU A 54 -3.09 -32.24 -10.53
C GLU A 54 -4.45 -31.82 -9.95
N LEU A 55 -5.51 -31.92 -10.77
CA LEU A 55 -6.89 -31.64 -10.36
C LEU A 55 -7.68 -32.92 -10.13
N TRP A 56 -7.42 -33.90 -10.96
CA TRP A 56 -8.19 -35.12 -10.94
C TRP A 56 -7.39 -36.25 -11.57
N ARG A 57 -7.50 -37.47 -10.96
CA ARG A 57 -6.91 -38.68 -11.44
C ARG A 57 -7.88 -39.84 -11.24
N GLN A 58 -8.02 -40.68 -12.24
CA GLN A 58 -8.79 -41.89 -12.13
C GLN A 58 -8.06 -43.06 -12.82
N GLU A 59 -7.97 -44.18 -12.12
CA GLU A 59 -7.53 -45.46 -12.66
C GLU A 59 -8.75 -46.27 -13.10
N ASN A 60 -8.67 -46.86 -14.29
CA ASN A 60 -9.69 -47.73 -14.84
C ASN A 60 -9.34 -49.19 -14.59
N ARG A 61 -9.81 -49.74 -13.48
CA ARG A 61 -9.56 -51.15 -13.09
C ARG A 61 -10.38 -52.17 -13.91
N THR A 62 -11.41 -51.70 -14.60
CA THR A 62 -12.33 -52.55 -15.37
C THR A 62 -11.99 -52.59 -16.87
N GLN A 63 -10.92 -51.95 -17.30
CA GLN A 63 -10.44 -51.86 -18.69
C GLN A 63 -11.53 -51.44 -19.69
N GLN A 64 -12.40 -50.54 -19.29
CA GLN A 64 -13.41 -49.98 -20.20
C GLN A 64 -12.74 -49.25 -21.38
N PRO A 65 -13.31 -49.37 -22.59
CA PRO A 65 -12.73 -48.75 -23.78
C PRO A 65 -12.81 -47.22 -23.78
N SER A 66 -13.57 -46.61 -22.87
CA SER A 66 -13.69 -45.16 -22.77
C SER A 66 -13.87 -44.70 -21.33
N MET A 67 -13.38 -43.50 -21.05
CA MET A 67 -13.58 -42.80 -19.77
C MET A 67 -14.02 -41.36 -20.06
N ALA A 68 -15.08 -40.91 -19.37
CA ALA A 68 -15.55 -39.57 -19.40
C ALA A 68 -15.05 -38.81 -18.15
N VAL A 69 -14.65 -37.57 -18.37
CA VAL A 69 -14.22 -36.65 -17.31
C VAL A 69 -15.14 -35.46 -17.34
N ASN A 70 -15.66 -35.05 -16.19
CA ASN A 70 -16.45 -33.85 -16.03
C ASN A 70 -16.20 -33.29 -14.64
N LEU A 71 -15.54 -32.13 -14.58
CA LEU A 71 -15.17 -31.48 -13.30
C LEU A 71 -15.16 -29.95 -13.42
N PRO A 72 -15.48 -29.23 -12.33
CA PRO A 72 -15.27 -27.80 -12.27
C PRO A 72 -13.77 -27.49 -12.11
N VAL A 73 -13.27 -26.54 -12.89
CA VAL A 73 -11.88 -26.08 -12.83
C VAL A 73 -11.84 -24.61 -12.48
N LYS A 74 -11.17 -24.29 -11.39
CA LYS A 74 -10.90 -22.91 -11.00
C LYS A 74 -9.70 -22.37 -11.79
N LEU A 75 -9.89 -21.24 -12.48
CA LEU A 75 -8.88 -20.61 -13.31
C LEU A 75 -8.17 -19.51 -12.52
N ALA A 76 -6.87 -19.37 -12.75
CA ALA A 76 -6.13 -18.19 -12.35
C ALA A 76 -6.41 -17.04 -13.33
N GLU A 77 -6.22 -15.79 -12.92
CA GLU A 77 -6.30 -14.64 -13.83
C GLU A 77 -5.23 -14.74 -14.92
N GLY A 78 -5.60 -14.44 -16.16
CA GLY A 78 -4.74 -14.57 -17.31
C GLY A 78 -4.81 -15.94 -17.98
N GLN A 79 -3.68 -16.41 -18.51
CA GLN A 79 -3.59 -17.65 -19.27
C GLN A 79 -3.57 -18.88 -18.36
N ASN A 80 -4.43 -19.86 -18.64
CA ASN A 80 -4.48 -21.15 -17.99
C ASN A 80 -4.26 -22.27 -18.99
N THR A 81 -3.56 -23.31 -18.59
CA THR A 81 -3.30 -24.49 -19.41
C THR A 81 -3.90 -25.72 -18.74
N LEU A 82 -4.88 -26.33 -19.38
CA LEU A 82 -5.48 -27.61 -18.97
C LEU A 82 -4.91 -28.73 -19.80
N VAL A 83 -4.44 -29.79 -19.17
CA VAL A 83 -3.86 -30.95 -19.85
C VAL A 83 -4.56 -32.22 -19.38
N VAL A 84 -5.01 -33.01 -20.34
CA VAL A 84 -5.46 -34.39 -20.11
C VAL A 84 -4.34 -35.30 -20.53
N THR A 85 -3.87 -36.13 -19.62
CA THR A 85 -2.93 -37.21 -19.90
C THR A 85 -3.65 -38.50 -19.70
N ALA A 86 -3.64 -39.40 -20.70
CA ALA A 86 -4.24 -40.73 -20.60
C ALA A 86 -3.20 -41.78 -20.94
N ALA A 87 -3.22 -42.85 -20.16
CA ALA A 87 -2.39 -44.05 -20.39
C ALA A 87 -3.25 -45.20 -20.87
N GLU A 88 -2.81 -45.87 -21.94
CA GLU A 88 -3.37 -47.16 -22.38
C GLU A 88 -2.93 -48.34 -21.53
N THR A 89 -3.56 -49.47 -21.70
CA THR A 89 -3.21 -50.70 -20.95
C THR A 89 -1.82 -51.23 -21.32
N ASP A 90 -1.31 -50.92 -22.50
CA ASP A 90 0.04 -51.28 -22.94
C ASP A 90 1.12 -50.28 -22.42
N GLY A 91 0.72 -49.24 -21.73
CA GLY A 91 1.62 -48.23 -21.17
C GLY A 91 1.85 -46.99 -22.09
N THR A 92 1.30 -46.99 -23.28
CA THR A 92 1.36 -45.80 -24.18
C THR A 92 0.65 -44.62 -23.54
N MET A 93 1.26 -43.45 -23.61
CA MET A 93 0.73 -42.22 -23.05
C MET A 93 0.35 -41.22 -24.15
N HIS A 94 -0.81 -40.59 -23.97
CA HIS A 94 -1.33 -39.58 -24.86
C HIS A 94 -1.69 -38.35 -24.07
N GLN A 95 -1.53 -37.18 -24.68
CA GLN A 95 -1.88 -35.90 -24.07
C GLN A 95 -2.66 -35.03 -25.03
N GLU A 96 -3.63 -34.31 -24.49
CA GLU A 96 -4.35 -33.24 -25.18
C GLU A 96 -4.40 -32.03 -24.27
N MET A 97 -4.23 -30.83 -24.86
CA MET A 97 -4.10 -29.58 -24.11
C MET A 97 -5.13 -28.56 -24.58
N ARG A 98 -5.59 -27.73 -23.63
CA ARG A 98 -6.39 -26.51 -23.91
C ARG A 98 -5.77 -25.34 -23.20
N THR A 99 -5.65 -24.25 -23.91
CA THR A 99 -5.31 -22.93 -23.35
C THR A 99 -6.59 -22.14 -23.21
N ILE A 100 -6.78 -21.52 -22.03
CA ILE A 100 -7.95 -20.70 -21.70
C ILE A 100 -7.46 -19.40 -21.12
N HIS A 101 -8.04 -18.30 -21.50
CA HIS A 101 -7.72 -16.99 -20.96
C HIS A 101 -8.86 -16.51 -20.07
N HIS A 102 -8.62 -16.45 -18.76
CA HIS A 102 -9.57 -15.92 -17.79
C HIS A 102 -9.32 -14.41 -17.61
N GLU A 103 -10.28 -13.61 -18.01
CA GLU A 103 -10.26 -12.16 -17.83
C GLU A 103 -11.24 -11.77 -16.72
N LYS A 104 -10.69 -11.40 -15.56
CA LYS A 104 -11.51 -10.95 -14.42
C LYS A 104 -12.18 -9.63 -14.78
N LEU A 105 -13.49 -9.62 -14.85
CA LEU A 105 -14.24 -8.40 -15.10
C LEU A 105 -14.17 -7.48 -13.88
N MET A 106 -13.67 -6.27 -14.11
CA MET A 106 -13.85 -5.17 -13.17
C MET A 106 -15.15 -4.44 -13.52
N PRO A 107 -16.12 -4.38 -12.60
CA PRO A 107 -17.33 -3.61 -12.81
C PRO A 107 -17.00 -2.12 -12.95
N LEU A 108 -17.90 -1.36 -13.59
CA LEU A 108 -17.77 0.08 -13.67
C LEU A 108 -17.78 0.68 -12.27
N ALA A 109 -16.68 1.31 -11.90
CA ALA A 109 -16.47 1.97 -10.62
C ALA A 109 -15.92 3.38 -10.84
N VAL A 110 -16.32 4.32 -9.98
CA VAL A 110 -15.79 5.69 -9.92
C VAL A 110 -15.22 5.88 -8.53
N ASP A 111 -13.95 6.22 -8.45
CA ASP A 111 -13.22 6.53 -7.22
C ASP A 111 -12.94 8.03 -7.18
N VAL A 112 -13.66 8.75 -6.31
CA VAL A 112 -13.49 10.19 -6.11
C VAL A 112 -12.44 10.43 -5.03
N ARG A 113 -11.30 10.93 -5.43
CA ARG A 113 -10.14 11.16 -4.57
C ARG A 113 -10.16 12.52 -3.87
N TYR A 114 -10.81 13.50 -4.49
CA TYR A 114 -10.97 14.83 -3.95
C TYR A 114 -12.19 15.50 -4.60
N PRO A 115 -12.97 16.30 -3.84
CA PRO A 115 -12.92 16.46 -2.38
C PRO A 115 -13.48 15.26 -1.62
N GLU A 116 -13.21 15.21 -0.33
CA GLU A 116 -13.88 14.26 0.57
C GLU A 116 -15.37 14.61 0.70
N ASP A 117 -16.20 13.61 0.93
CA ASP A 117 -17.62 13.86 1.14
C ASP A 117 -17.85 14.67 2.44
N ARG A 118 -18.72 15.69 2.34
CA ARG A 118 -19.02 16.67 3.39
C ARG A 118 -17.82 17.50 3.86
N ALA A 119 -16.78 17.61 3.03
CA ALA A 119 -15.68 18.53 3.31
C ALA A 119 -16.18 19.95 3.51
N ARG A 120 -15.65 20.65 4.52
CA ARG A 120 -15.90 22.07 4.78
C ARG A 120 -14.70 22.85 4.26
N VAL A 121 -14.95 23.82 3.41
CA VAL A 121 -13.90 24.64 2.78
C VAL A 121 -14.22 26.12 2.92
N THR A 122 -13.20 26.96 2.95
CA THR A 122 -13.36 28.42 3.04
C THR A 122 -13.16 29.12 1.70
N ASP A 123 -12.50 28.42 0.77
CA ASP A 123 -12.20 28.95 -0.56
C ASP A 123 -13.29 28.60 -1.56
N GLU A 124 -13.71 29.59 -2.33
CA GLU A 124 -14.68 29.44 -3.41
C GLU A 124 -14.12 28.57 -4.56
N ALA A 125 -12.82 28.68 -4.82
CA ALA A 125 -12.13 27.87 -5.81
C ALA A 125 -11.76 26.50 -5.23
N SER A 126 -12.14 25.44 -5.94
CA SER A 126 -11.84 24.05 -5.58
C SER A 126 -11.51 23.23 -6.83
N VAL A 127 -11.24 21.96 -6.67
CA VAL A 127 -11.03 21.02 -7.77
C VAL A 127 -11.74 19.71 -7.43
N VAL A 128 -12.21 18.99 -8.44
CA VAL A 128 -12.60 17.60 -8.29
C VAL A 128 -11.57 16.71 -8.97
N ALA A 129 -11.18 15.62 -8.32
CA ALA A 129 -10.30 14.60 -8.87
C ALA A 129 -10.93 13.22 -8.68
N ALA A 130 -11.11 12.47 -9.76
CA ALA A 130 -11.68 11.13 -9.72
C ALA A 130 -11.04 10.24 -10.78
N VAL A 131 -11.13 8.92 -10.56
CA VAL A 131 -10.70 7.90 -11.51
C VAL A 131 -11.85 6.90 -11.69
N ALA A 132 -12.26 6.73 -12.92
CA ALA A 132 -13.20 5.68 -13.30
C ALA A 132 -12.45 4.47 -13.88
N ARG A 133 -12.94 3.25 -13.60
CA ARG A 133 -12.38 1.98 -14.10
C ARG A 133 -13.49 1.06 -14.55
N SER A 134 -13.26 0.37 -15.68
CA SER A 134 -14.14 -0.67 -16.18
C SER A 134 -13.39 -1.61 -17.11
N SER A 135 -13.66 -2.92 -17.04
CA SER A 135 -13.13 -3.90 -18.02
C SER A 135 -13.68 -3.69 -19.41
N LYS A 136 -14.93 -3.21 -19.54
CA LYS A 136 -15.57 -2.91 -20.84
C LYS A 136 -15.09 -1.61 -21.48
N GLY A 137 -14.36 -0.81 -20.69
CA GLY A 137 -13.93 0.52 -21.06
C GLY A 137 -14.96 1.60 -20.76
N ILE A 138 -14.49 2.83 -20.65
CA ILE A 138 -15.27 4.02 -20.36
C ILE A 138 -15.25 4.89 -21.61
N SER A 139 -16.40 5.28 -22.10
CA SER A 139 -16.58 6.14 -23.28
C SER A 139 -16.71 7.62 -22.90
N ARG A 140 -17.28 7.90 -21.72
CA ARG A 140 -17.53 9.29 -21.26
C ARG A 140 -17.44 9.42 -19.75
N ILE A 141 -16.87 10.52 -19.30
CA ILE A 141 -16.98 11.03 -17.92
C ILE A 141 -17.57 12.44 -17.96
N THR A 142 -18.55 12.70 -17.10
CA THR A 142 -19.10 14.04 -16.87
C THR A 142 -19.01 14.39 -15.40
N VAL A 143 -18.75 15.66 -15.13
CA VAL A 143 -18.80 16.26 -13.79
C VAL A 143 -19.84 17.37 -13.79
N THR A 144 -20.76 17.32 -12.84
CA THR A 144 -21.71 18.39 -12.60
C THR A 144 -21.51 18.98 -11.22
N LEU A 145 -21.68 20.28 -11.11
CA LEU A 145 -21.70 21.03 -9.84
C LEU A 145 -23.08 21.66 -9.69
N ASN A 146 -23.80 21.32 -8.64
CA ASN A 146 -25.17 21.80 -8.36
C ASN A 146 -26.10 21.61 -9.56
N GLY A 147 -25.95 20.50 -10.29
CA GLY A 147 -26.73 20.15 -11.47
C GLY A 147 -26.27 20.76 -12.79
N ALA A 148 -25.34 21.72 -12.77
CA ALA A 148 -24.73 22.29 -13.98
C ALA A 148 -23.49 21.47 -14.38
N GLU A 149 -23.37 21.11 -15.67
CA GLU A 149 -22.19 20.43 -16.19
C GLU A 149 -21.00 21.41 -16.19
N VAL A 150 -19.91 21.03 -15.53
CA VAL A 150 -18.68 21.83 -15.42
C VAL A 150 -17.51 21.19 -16.15
N HIS A 151 -17.60 19.90 -16.45
CA HIS A 151 -16.60 19.18 -17.21
C HIS A 151 -17.19 17.97 -17.90
N GLN A 152 -16.76 17.72 -19.15
CA GLN A 152 -17.04 16.52 -19.90
C GLN A 152 -15.80 16.08 -20.65
N GLN A 153 -15.52 14.77 -20.57
CA GLN A 153 -14.49 14.13 -21.37
C GLN A 153 -15.12 12.92 -22.08
N GLU A 154 -14.92 12.83 -23.38
CA GLU A 154 -15.42 11.75 -24.22
C GLU A 154 -14.28 11.17 -25.06
N GLU A 155 -14.17 9.84 -25.08
CA GLU A 155 -13.13 9.14 -25.80
C GLU A 155 -13.74 8.32 -26.93
N ARG A 156 -13.19 8.46 -28.13
CA ARG A 156 -13.62 7.70 -29.31
C ARG A 156 -13.32 6.20 -29.15
N SER A 157 -12.24 5.87 -28.46
CA SER A 157 -11.88 4.50 -28.10
C SER A 157 -12.03 4.33 -26.60
N PRO A 158 -12.92 3.46 -26.11
CA PRO A 158 -13.17 3.29 -24.69
C PRO A 158 -11.90 2.91 -23.92
N GLN A 159 -11.64 3.58 -22.81
CA GLN A 159 -10.45 3.39 -21.99
C GLN A 159 -10.79 2.59 -20.72
N LYS A 160 -10.00 1.56 -20.39
CA LYS A 160 -10.20 0.76 -19.16
C LYS A 160 -10.05 1.58 -17.89
N THR A 161 -9.33 2.68 -17.95
CA THR A 161 -9.17 3.65 -16.85
C THR A 161 -9.21 5.05 -17.40
N MET A 162 -10.05 5.92 -16.82
CA MET A 162 -10.18 7.32 -17.21
C MET A 162 -10.13 8.20 -15.96
N ALA A 163 -9.17 9.11 -15.92
CA ALA A 163 -9.03 10.07 -14.84
C ALA A 163 -9.62 11.41 -15.24
N VAL A 164 -10.27 12.08 -14.30
CA VAL A 164 -10.80 13.42 -14.47
C VAL A 164 -10.27 14.34 -13.36
N SER A 165 -9.88 15.56 -13.77
CA SER A 165 -9.57 16.64 -12.84
C SER A 165 -10.18 17.93 -13.42
N ALA A 166 -11.10 18.54 -12.67
CA ALA A 166 -11.81 19.71 -13.14
C ALA A 166 -11.88 20.80 -12.06
N PRO A 167 -11.66 22.08 -12.42
CA PRO A 167 -11.83 23.20 -11.48
C PRO A 167 -13.32 23.38 -11.18
N LEU A 168 -13.60 23.76 -9.93
CA LEU A 168 -14.93 24.03 -9.42
C LEU A 168 -14.98 25.43 -8.82
N THR A 169 -16.11 26.13 -9.02
CA THR A 169 -16.41 27.38 -8.31
C THR A 169 -17.60 27.13 -7.41
N LEU A 170 -17.34 26.98 -6.11
CA LEU A 170 -18.36 26.66 -5.11
C LEU A 170 -19.22 27.88 -4.78
N ARG A 171 -20.49 27.61 -4.41
CA ARG A 171 -21.38 28.62 -3.83
C ARG A 171 -21.44 28.47 -2.33
N GLU A 172 -21.74 29.54 -1.63
CA GLU A 172 -21.93 29.51 -0.18
C GLU A 172 -22.95 28.45 0.23
N GLY A 173 -22.63 27.67 1.26
CA GLY A 173 -23.42 26.53 1.72
C GLY A 173 -23.05 25.22 1.03
N ALA A 174 -23.98 24.30 0.95
CA ALA A 174 -23.76 22.96 0.39
C ALA A 174 -23.70 22.97 -1.13
N ASN A 175 -22.69 22.34 -1.68
CA ASN A 175 -22.49 22.13 -3.11
C ASN A 175 -22.47 20.63 -3.40
N ALA A 176 -23.28 20.21 -4.37
CA ALA A 176 -23.34 18.81 -4.81
C ALA A 176 -22.49 18.64 -6.08
N ILE A 177 -21.49 17.79 -6.00
CA ILE A 177 -20.63 17.38 -7.11
C ILE A 177 -21.05 15.97 -7.51
N VAL A 178 -21.43 15.76 -8.77
CA VAL A 178 -21.78 14.43 -9.29
C VAL A 178 -20.83 14.08 -10.41
N ILE A 179 -20.13 12.96 -10.27
CA ILE A 179 -19.26 12.39 -11.29
C ILE A 179 -19.98 11.19 -11.89
N THR A 180 -20.20 11.21 -13.21
CA THR A 180 -20.85 10.12 -13.95
C THR A 180 -19.89 9.54 -14.97
N ALA A 181 -19.58 8.27 -14.85
CA ALA A 181 -18.86 7.51 -15.88
C ALA A 181 -19.83 6.63 -16.66
N ARG A 182 -19.63 6.51 -17.98
CA ARG A 182 -20.44 5.70 -18.88
C ARG A 182 -19.59 4.73 -19.69
N GLU A 183 -20.08 3.51 -19.82
CA GLU A 183 -19.57 2.50 -20.74
C GLU A 183 -20.16 2.67 -22.15
N PRO A 184 -19.58 2.05 -23.19
CA PRO A 184 -20.09 2.12 -24.56
C PRO A 184 -21.50 1.54 -24.72
N ASP A 185 -21.88 0.57 -23.91
CA ASP A 185 -23.21 -0.06 -23.91
C ASP A 185 -24.29 0.78 -23.21
N GLY A 186 -23.91 1.97 -22.70
CA GLY A 186 -24.81 2.90 -22.01
C GLY A 186 -24.89 2.70 -20.49
N ALA A 187 -24.29 1.64 -19.94
CA ALA A 187 -24.22 1.47 -18.50
C ALA A 187 -23.50 2.66 -17.86
N ALA A 188 -23.99 3.14 -16.73
CA ALA A 188 -23.46 4.30 -16.05
C ALA A 188 -23.30 4.07 -14.55
N ARG A 189 -22.25 4.66 -13.98
CA ARG A 189 -22.02 4.74 -12.55
C ARG A 189 -21.88 6.19 -12.14
N GLN A 190 -22.51 6.54 -11.03
CA GLN A 190 -22.44 7.89 -10.46
C GLN A 190 -21.89 7.82 -9.05
N GLU A 191 -21.03 8.79 -8.72
CA GLU A 191 -20.59 9.07 -7.38
C GLU A 191 -20.89 10.53 -7.04
N VAL A 192 -21.36 10.77 -5.82
CA VAL A 192 -21.78 12.08 -5.36
C VAL A 192 -20.90 12.50 -4.18
N ARG A 193 -20.46 13.74 -4.19
CA ARG A 193 -19.77 14.40 -3.07
C ARG A 193 -20.49 15.69 -2.72
N THR A 194 -20.63 15.94 -1.44
CA THR A 194 -21.13 17.21 -0.93
C THR A 194 -19.97 18.00 -0.35
N VAL A 195 -19.79 19.24 -0.78
CA VAL A 195 -18.80 20.17 -0.22
C VAL A 195 -19.52 21.39 0.32
N ILE A 196 -19.17 21.80 1.53
CA ILE A 196 -19.81 22.94 2.19
C ILE A 196 -18.84 24.12 2.17
N LEU A 197 -19.15 25.13 1.38
CA LEU A 197 -18.42 26.40 1.45
C LEU A 197 -18.95 27.22 2.62
N GLU A 198 -18.13 27.40 3.62
CA GLU A 198 -18.41 28.30 4.74
C GLU A 198 -17.65 29.60 4.50
N ARG A 199 -18.31 30.62 3.93
CA ARG A 199 -17.69 31.96 3.87
C ARG A 199 -17.31 32.37 5.27
N ALA A 200 -16.05 32.68 5.48
CA ALA A 200 -15.62 33.32 6.70
C ALA A 200 -16.53 34.56 6.91
N LYS A 201 -17.35 34.49 7.98
CA LYS A 201 -18.15 35.64 8.41
C LYS A 201 -17.18 36.81 8.45
N PRO A 202 -17.50 37.99 7.84
CA PRO A 202 -16.61 39.17 7.90
C PRO A 202 -16.17 39.30 9.35
N ALA A 203 -14.89 39.12 9.61
CA ALA A 203 -14.35 39.23 10.94
C ALA A 203 -14.77 40.61 11.48
N ALA A 204 -15.44 40.61 12.62
CA ALA A 204 -15.39 41.77 13.49
C ALA A 204 -13.92 42.22 13.54
N PRO A 205 -13.58 43.52 13.48
CA PRO A 205 -12.22 44.00 13.30
C PRO A 205 -11.28 43.14 14.09
N ALA A 206 -10.32 42.53 13.38
CA ALA A 206 -9.50 41.43 13.84
C ALA A 206 -9.00 41.71 15.25
N ALA A 207 -9.49 40.91 16.20
CA ALA A 207 -8.70 40.69 17.41
C ALA A 207 -7.28 40.35 16.92
N PRO A 208 -6.25 40.95 17.51
CA PRO A 208 -4.88 40.63 17.10
C PRO A 208 -4.74 39.12 17.02
N PRO A 209 -4.03 38.59 15.97
CA PRO A 209 -3.94 37.16 15.77
C PRO A 209 -3.68 36.49 17.12
N ALA A 210 -4.49 35.46 17.44
CA ALA A 210 -4.34 34.75 18.70
C ALA A 210 -2.83 34.40 18.81
N PRO A 211 -2.18 34.73 19.92
CA PRO A 211 -0.77 34.43 20.05
C PRO A 211 -0.57 32.94 19.71
N PRO A 212 0.49 32.59 18.98
CA PRO A 212 0.78 31.20 18.68
C PRO A 212 0.68 30.40 19.99
N PRO A 213 0.14 29.16 19.95
CA PRO A 213 -0.03 28.37 21.16
C PRO A 213 1.29 28.37 21.94
N PRO A 214 1.25 28.52 23.25
CA PRO A 214 2.49 28.58 24.05
C PRO A 214 3.34 27.38 23.66
N PRO A 215 4.67 27.57 23.50
CA PRO A 215 5.56 26.46 23.18
C PRO A 215 5.37 25.34 24.19
N PRO A 216 5.53 24.06 23.78
CA PRO A 216 5.47 22.94 24.72
C PRO A 216 6.45 23.21 25.88
N SER A 217 6.06 22.81 27.10
CA SER A 217 6.87 23.06 28.29
C SER A 217 8.26 22.43 28.18
N THR A 218 8.32 21.24 27.60
CA THR A 218 9.57 20.52 27.33
C THR A 218 9.47 19.76 26.00
N GLN A 219 10.61 19.60 25.34
CA GLN A 219 10.71 18.86 24.07
C GLN A 219 11.56 17.61 24.28
N TRP A 220 11.02 16.47 23.90
CA TRP A 220 11.64 15.16 23.99
C TRP A 220 11.78 14.53 22.61
N ALA A 221 12.84 13.78 22.37
CA ALA A 221 12.98 13.02 21.13
C ALA A 221 13.62 11.65 21.34
N VAL A 222 13.16 10.67 20.58
CA VAL A 222 13.82 9.38 20.36
C VAL A 222 14.11 9.24 18.87
N ILE A 223 15.39 9.13 18.55
CA ILE A 223 15.86 9.09 17.16
C ILE A 223 16.58 7.76 16.95
N ILE A 224 16.11 6.97 15.98
CA ILE A 224 16.58 5.62 15.70
C ILE A 224 17.05 5.54 14.24
N GLY A 225 18.30 5.11 14.04
CA GLY A 225 18.85 4.84 12.70
C GLY A 225 19.53 3.48 12.65
N VAL A 226 19.00 2.57 11.84
CA VAL A 226 19.55 1.21 11.68
C VAL A 226 20.09 1.05 10.27
N GLY A 227 21.42 1.05 10.13
CA GLY A 227 22.11 0.89 8.84
C GLY A 227 22.76 -0.48 8.67
N GLY A 228 23.29 -1.05 9.74
CA GLY A 228 23.91 -2.38 9.78
C GLY A 228 23.14 -3.32 10.70
N TYR A 229 22.85 -4.51 10.22
CA TYR A 229 22.11 -5.54 10.94
C TYR A 229 23.05 -6.67 11.36
N GLU A 230 22.75 -7.35 12.48
CA GLU A 230 23.54 -8.48 12.96
C GLU A 230 23.40 -9.69 12.03
N SER A 231 22.20 -9.91 11.48
CA SER A 231 21.96 -10.92 10.45
C SER A 231 22.46 -10.46 9.09
N SER A 232 23.33 -11.26 8.45
CA SER A 232 23.80 -11.02 7.08
C SER A 232 22.72 -11.18 6.03
N ALA A 233 21.59 -11.81 6.37
CA ALA A 233 20.43 -11.95 5.49
C ALA A 233 19.62 -10.65 5.34
N VAL A 234 19.81 -9.69 6.28
CA VAL A 234 19.18 -8.37 6.19
C VAL A 234 20.15 -7.40 5.49
N PRO A 235 19.79 -6.85 4.33
CA PRO A 235 20.64 -5.94 3.57
C PRO A 235 21.00 -4.69 4.37
N ARG A 236 22.25 -4.21 4.25
CA ARG A 236 22.67 -2.97 4.87
C ARG A 236 22.07 -1.76 4.18
N LEU A 237 21.69 -0.75 4.96
CA LEU A 237 21.28 0.56 4.46
C LEU A 237 22.45 1.54 4.54
N ARG A 238 22.55 2.38 3.54
CA ARG A 238 23.71 3.26 3.40
C ARG A 238 23.59 4.53 4.26
N TYR A 239 22.38 5.09 4.36
CA TYR A 239 22.20 6.43 4.89
C TYR A 239 21.37 6.52 6.19
N SER A 240 20.74 5.45 6.66
CA SER A 240 19.88 5.49 7.86
C SER A 240 20.56 6.05 9.10
N VAL A 241 21.86 5.76 9.29
CA VAL A 241 22.64 6.32 10.42
C VAL A 241 22.92 7.80 10.21
N ALA A 242 23.32 8.21 8.98
CA ALA A 242 23.54 9.61 8.65
C ALA A 242 22.23 10.43 8.74
N ASP A 243 21.11 9.82 8.37
CA ASP A 243 19.78 10.40 8.48
C ASP A 243 19.41 10.66 9.95
N ALA A 244 19.60 9.67 10.82
CA ALA A 244 19.36 9.81 12.24
C ALA A 244 20.27 10.89 12.88
N ASP A 245 21.55 10.93 12.51
CA ASP A 245 22.49 11.95 12.97
C ASP A 245 22.07 13.35 12.49
N ALA A 246 21.62 13.50 11.23
CA ALA A 246 21.16 14.78 10.69
C ALA A 246 19.90 15.28 11.40
N VAL A 247 18.93 14.40 11.67
CA VAL A 247 17.74 14.75 12.47
C VAL A 247 18.14 15.17 13.89
N TYR A 248 19.04 14.43 14.54
CA TYR A 248 19.56 14.76 15.86
C TYR A 248 20.17 16.16 15.90
N GLN A 249 21.10 16.47 14.98
CA GLN A 249 21.72 17.79 14.91
C GLN A 249 20.70 18.90 14.62
N THR A 250 19.71 18.62 13.79
CA THR A 250 18.64 19.58 13.46
C THR A 250 17.81 19.90 14.69
N LEU A 251 17.43 18.91 15.51
CA LEU A 251 16.65 19.15 16.73
C LEU A 251 17.46 19.91 17.78
N ILE A 252 18.76 19.62 17.93
CA ILE A 252 19.66 20.43 18.77
C ILE A 252 19.68 21.90 18.30
N GLY A 253 19.87 22.11 16.98
CA GLY A 253 19.84 23.45 16.37
C GLY A 253 18.51 24.17 16.52
N ALA A 254 17.40 23.44 16.63
CA ALA A 254 16.07 23.95 16.90
C ALA A 254 15.75 24.21 18.37
N GLY A 255 16.71 23.94 19.29
CA GLY A 255 16.58 24.25 20.71
C GLY A 255 16.13 23.10 21.61
N PHE A 256 16.06 21.86 21.09
CA PHE A 256 15.88 20.70 21.94
C PHE A 256 17.09 20.51 22.83
N LYS A 257 16.88 20.26 24.11
CA LYS A 257 17.97 19.98 25.03
C LYS A 257 18.59 18.61 24.77
N LYS A 258 19.92 18.54 24.77
CA LYS A 258 20.63 17.29 24.44
C LYS A 258 20.25 16.14 25.38
N GLU A 259 20.04 16.43 26.67
CA GLU A 259 19.62 15.45 27.68
C GLU A 259 18.20 14.89 27.43
N ASN A 260 17.39 15.56 26.64
CA ASN A 260 16.03 15.14 26.28
C ASN A 260 15.96 14.38 24.96
N ILE A 261 17.12 14.20 24.29
CA ILE A 261 17.18 13.48 23.02
C ILE A 261 17.94 12.16 23.20
N LEU A 262 17.28 11.06 22.93
CA LEU A 262 17.93 9.75 22.90
C LEU A 262 18.19 9.35 21.42
N LEU A 263 19.48 9.35 21.06
CA LEU A 263 19.94 8.86 19.76
C LEU A 263 20.40 7.41 19.87
N MET A 264 19.85 6.54 19.05
CA MET A 264 20.23 5.13 18.93
C MET A 264 20.54 4.78 17.48
N THR A 265 21.76 4.36 17.24
CA THR A 265 22.21 3.83 15.94
C THR A 265 23.02 2.56 16.15
N ASP A 266 23.34 1.83 15.10
CA ASP A 266 24.28 0.71 15.16
C ASP A 266 25.72 1.12 15.55
N LYS A 267 25.99 2.44 15.60
CA LYS A 267 27.28 3.01 16.04
C LYS A 267 27.27 3.59 17.46
N THR A 268 26.10 3.79 18.06
CA THR A 268 26.00 4.30 19.44
C THR A 268 26.22 3.18 20.46
N GLU A 269 26.60 3.55 21.70
CA GLU A 269 26.72 2.59 22.79
C GLU A 269 25.42 1.83 23.04
N ARG A 270 24.30 2.54 23.08
CA ARG A 270 22.97 1.93 23.13
C ARG A 270 22.47 1.67 21.70
N LYS A 271 22.71 0.46 21.23
CA LYS A 271 22.27 0.01 19.90
C LYS A 271 20.73 -0.10 19.82
N PRO A 272 20.13 0.08 18.63
CA PRO A 272 18.69 -0.05 18.41
C PRO A 272 18.24 -1.52 18.31
N THR A 273 18.46 -2.29 19.39
CA THR A 273 17.89 -3.63 19.58
C THR A 273 16.40 -3.53 19.88
N LEU A 274 15.64 -4.59 19.64
CA LEU A 274 14.20 -4.64 19.98
C LEU A 274 13.95 -4.21 21.43
N ARG A 275 14.76 -4.75 22.35
CA ARG A 275 14.68 -4.40 23.79
C ARG A 275 14.93 -2.92 24.04
N ASN A 276 15.95 -2.34 23.42
CA ASN A 276 16.33 -0.93 23.63
C ASN A 276 15.30 0.02 22.99
N ILE A 277 14.75 -0.33 21.83
CA ILE A 277 13.66 0.43 21.19
C ILE A 277 12.40 0.43 22.07
N LYS A 278 11.98 -0.74 22.55
CA LYS A 278 10.84 -0.84 23.49
C LYS A 278 11.09 -0.07 24.78
N TRP A 279 12.30 -0.11 25.33
CA TRP A 279 12.67 0.67 26.50
C TRP A 279 12.63 2.18 26.21
N ALA A 280 13.17 2.64 25.08
CA ALA A 280 13.19 4.05 24.71
C ALA A 280 11.77 4.62 24.56
N LEU A 281 10.92 3.92 23.86
CA LEU A 281 9.56 4.39 23.60
C LEU A 281 8.62 4.17 24.80
N GLY A 282 8.65 2.98 25.40
CA GLY A 282 7.69 2.54 26.42
C GLY A 282 8.11 2.81 27.86
N THR A 283 9.38 3.18 28.12
CA THR A 283 9.87 3.45 29.48
C THR A 283 10.50 4.83 29.58
N PHE A 284 11.47 5.15 28.73
CA PHE A 284 12.13 6.45 28.78
C PHE A 284 11.14 7.59 28.50
N LEU A 285 10.46 7.60 27.36
CA LEU A 285 9.47 8.65 27.05
C LEU A 285 8.30 8.63 28.03
N ALA A 286 7.77 7.46 28.39
CA ALA A 286 6.63 7.35 29.29
C ALA A 286 6.90 7.85 30.72
N ARG A 287 8.17 7.91 31.14
CA ARG A 287 8.57 8.45 32.45
C ARG A 287 9.02 9.92 32.41
N SER A 288 9.40 10.39 31.23
CA SER A 288 10.03 11.70 31.07
C SER A 288 9.10 12.76 30.53
N ALA A 289 8.25 12.37 29.56
CA ALA A 289 7.36 13.32 28.88
C ALA A 289 6.01 13.42 29.62
N HIS A 290 5.64 14.65 29.92
CA HIS A 290 4.37 14.99 30.59
C HIS A 290 3.35 15.54 29.59
N LYS A 291 2.11 15.73 30.05
CA LYS A 291 0.93 16.06 29.26
C LYS A 291 1.17 17.17 28.21
N ASP A 292 1.77 18.27 28.60
CA ASP A 292 1.97 19.46 27.75
C ASP A 292 3.25 19.43 26.91
N ASP A 293 4.05 18.37 27.02
CA ASP A 293 5.32 18.25 26.32
C ASP A 293 5.13 17.88 24.84
N LEU A 294 6.16 18.20 24.03
CA LEU A 294 6.27 17.73 22.65
C LEU A 294 7.17 16.49 22.62
N VAL A 295 6.69 15.44 22.01
CA VAL A 295 7.48 14.22 21.75
C VAL A 295 7.64 14.02 20.25
N MET A 296 8.88 13.92 19.79
CA MET A 296 9.23 13.53 18.42
C MET A 296 9.91 12.17 18.41
N ILE A 297 9.40 11.28 17.60
CA ILE A 297 10.00 9.95 17.38
C ILE A 297 10.38 9.87 15.90
N TYR A 298 11.62 9.49 15.64
CA TYR A 298 12.11 9.27 14.28
C TYR A 298 12.70 7.88 14.19
N PHE A 299 12.36 7.18 13.10
CA PHE A 299 12.94 5.88 12.77
C PHE A 299 13.38 5.85 11.31
N ALA A 300 14.63 5.51 11.05
CA ALA A 300 15.15 5.18 9.72
C ALA A 300 15.76 3.78 9.74
N GLY A 301 15.23 2.90 8.90
CA GLY A 301 15.65 1.50 8.88
C GLY A 301 14.78 0.67 7.95
N HIS A 302 14.97 -0.64 7.96
CA HIS A 302 14.07 -1.54 7.25
C HIS A 302 12.71 -1.66 7.92
N GLY A 303 11.68 -1.70 7.10
CA GLY A 303 10.40 -2.31 7.42
C GLY A 303 10.32 -3.70 6.83
N ALA A 304 9.56 -4.57 7.44
CA ALA A 304 9.28 -5.91 6.92
C ALA A 304 7.80 -6.27 7.12
N SER A 305 7.34 -7.26 6.37
CA SER A 305 5.99 -7.79 6.53
C SER A 305 6.02 -9.31 6.52
N GLU A 306 5.11 -9.92 7.27
CA GLU A 306 4.91 -11.36 7.37
C GLU A 306 3.41 -11.68 7.27
N VAL A 307 3.05 -12.90 6.87
CA VAL A 307 1.64 -13.31 6.79
C VAL A 307 0.99 -13.18 8.17
N ASP A 308 -0.10 -12.42 8.25
CA ASP A 308 -0.88 -12.28 9.48
C ASP A 308 -1.69 -13.56 9.76
N GLN A 309 -1.17 -14.39 10.65
CA GLN A 309 -1.82 -15.65 11.05
C GLN A 309 -3.06 -15.42 11.94
N ARG A 310 -3.22 -14.22 12.51
CA ARG A 310 -4.34 -13.85 13.39
C ARG A 310 -5.54 -13.32 12.61
N GLY A 311 -5.36 -12.99 11.31
CA GLY A 311 -6.40 -12.43 10.45
C GLY A 311 -6.88 -11.04 10.89
N ILE A 312 -6.03 -10.27 11.57
CA ILE A 312 -6.34 -8.93 12.08
C ILE A 312 -6.15 -7.88 10.99
N GLU A 313 -5.12 -8.08 10.15
CA GLU A 313 -4.80 -7.16 9.07
C GLU A 313 -5.61 -7.50 7.81
N ARG A 314 -6.28 -6.49 7.23
CA ARG A 314 -7.13 -6.69 6.05
C ARG A 314 -6.36 -7.12 4.80
N ASP A 315 -5.11 -6.71 4.70
CA ASP A 315 -4.20 -7.13 3.64
C ASP A 315 -3.51 -8.47 3.92
N GLY A 316 -3.81 -9.09 5.07
CA GLY A 316 -3.25 -10.36 5.50
C GLY A 316 -1.77 -10.29 5.89
N LEU A 317 -1.21 -9.09 6.14
CA LEU A 317 0.21 -8.91 6.46
C LEU A 317 0.41 -8.15 7.78
N SER A 318 1.04 -8.78 8.75
CA SER A 318 1.62 -8.12 9.93
C SER A 318 2.87 -7.34 9.52
N LYS A 319 3.00 -6.10 10.00
CA LYS A 319 4.08 -5.18 9.63
C LYS A 319 4.99 -4.93 10.82
N TYR A 320 6.30 -4.83 10.57
CA TYR A 320 7.33 -4.73 11.58
C TYR A 320 8.34 -3.62 11.25
N LEU A 321 8.83 -2.91 12.27
CA LEU A 321 10.08 -2.20 12.20
C LEU A 321 11.20 -3.16 12.59
N VAL A 322 12.28 -3.16 11.82
CA VAL A 322 13.37 -4.13 11.93
C VAL A 322 14.50 -3.57 12.76
N PRO A 323 14.73 -4.07 14.00
CA PRO A 323 15.84 -3.64 14.84
C PRO A 323 17.15 -4.24 14.37
N VAL A 324 18.27 -3.81 14.97
CA VAL A 324 19.63 -4.26 14.61
C VAL A 324 19.83 -5.76 14.85
N ASP A 325 19.15 -6.34 15.83
CA ASP A 325 19.22 -7.73 16.28
C ASP A 325 18.08 -8.61 15.72
N ALA A 326 17.37 -8.14 14.68
CA ALA A 326 16.27 -8.90 14.10
C ALA A 326 16.74 -10.17 13.36
N ASP A 327 16.00 -11.25 13.60
CA ASP A 327 16.10 -12.48 12.80
C ASP A 327 15.05 -12.43 11.68
N PRO A 328 15.45 -12.43 10.39
CA PRO A 328 14.51 -12.38 9.27
C PRO A 328 13.60 -13.62 9.15
N ASP A 329 13.97 -14.73 9.78
CA ASP A 329 13.18 -15.95 9.79
C ASP A 329 12.16 -15.99 10.95
N ASP A 330 12.31 -15.10 11.96
CA ASP A 330 11.41 -14.97 13.12
C ASP A 330 11.18 -13.48 13.45
N LEU A 331 10.46 -12.78 12.57
CA LEU A 331 10.13 -11.37 12.78
C LEU A 331 9.18 -11.16 13.96
N TYR A 332 8.29 -12.13 14.22
CA TYR A 332 7.34 -12.03 15.32
C TYR A 332 8.02 -11.87 16.68
N SER A 333 9.10 -12.60 16.93
CA SER A 333 9.82 -12.57 18.21
C SER A 333 10.91 -11.50 18.26
N THR A 334 11.46 -11.08 17.12
CA THR A 334 12.70 -10.29 17.05
C THR A 334 12.54 -8.90 16.46
N ALA A 335 11.40 -8.60 15.82
CA ALA A 335 11.11 -7.28 15.27
C ALA A 335 9.99 -6.58 16.06
N LEU A 336 9.84 -5.26 15.90
CA LEU A 336 8.78 -4.49 16.56
C LEU A 336 7.52 -4.49 15.72
N PRO A 337 6.45 -5.20 16.14
CA PRO A 337 5.19 -5.17 15.44
C PRO A 337 4.56 -3.77 15.48
N MET A 338 3.97 -3.33 14.37
CA MET A 338 3.34 -2.01 14.31
C MET A 338 2.08 -1.90 15.17
N ASP A 339 1.37 -3.02 15.41
CA ASP A 339 0.25 -3.06 16.36
C ASP A 339 0.72 -2.90 17.83
N GLU A 340 1.90 -3.39 18.18
CA GLU A 340 2.51 -3.15 19.49
C GLU A 340 2.95 -1.69 19.64
N MET A 341 3.40 -1.04 18.58
CA MET A 341 3.76 0.39 18.60
C MET A 341 2.61 1.25 19.16
N GLN A 342 1.35 0.94 18.81
CA GLN A 342 0.19 1.64 19.35
C GLN A 342 0.14 1.54 20.89
N ASN A 343 0.33 0.34 21.44
CA ASN A 343 0.30 0.11 22.88
C ASN A 343 1.46 0.82 23.59
N VAL A 344 2.63 0.87 22.95
CA VAL A 344 3.80 1.56 23.47
C VAL A 344 3.57 3.07 23.48
N LEU A 345 3.08 3.64 22.39
CA LEU A 345 2.77 5.07 22.31
C LEU A 345 1.65 5.47 23.28
N ALA A 346 0.68 4.59 23.53
CA ALA A 346 -0.41 4.85 24.50
C ALA A 346 0.09 5.06 25.94
N ARG A 347 1.31 4.64 26.27
CA ARG A 347 1.93 4.84 27.60
C ARG A 347 2.52 6.25 27.79
N ILE A 348 2.71 7.01 26.71
CA ILE A 348 3.25 8.36 26.76
C ILE A 348 2.11 9.32 27.13
N GLU A 349 2.26 10.06 28.22
CA GLU A 349 1.25 11.03 28.70
C GLU A 349 1.15 12.25 27.79
N ALA A 350 2.22 12.60 27.07
CA ALA A 350 2.23 13.78 26.20
C ALA A 350 1.08 13.73 25.16
N GLU A 351 0.36 14.83 25.06
CA GLU A 351 -0.74 15.01 24.09
C GLU A 351 -0.23 15.45 22.70
N ARG A 352 1.08 15.73 22.56
CA ARG A 352 1.72 16.19 21.33
C ARG A 352 2.82 15.21 20.93
N VAL A 353 2.42 14.16 20.22
CA VAL A 353 3.35 13.10 19.80
C VAL A 353 3.36 13.00 18.27
N THR A 354 4.54 13.20 17.69
CA THR A 354 4.74 13.03 16.24
C THR A 354 5.76 11.92 15.97
N VAL A 355 5.40 11.00 15.10
CA VAL A 355 6.26 9.88 14.67
C VAL A 355 6.59 10.04 13.20
N PHE A 356 7.88 10.06 12.87
CA PHE A 356 8.39 10.06 11.49
C PHE A 356 8.99 8.70 11.18
N LEU A 357 8.47 8.01 10.18
CA LEU A 357 8.90 6.67 9.77
C LEU A 357 9.51 6.71 8.36
N ASP A 358 10.82 6.59 8.30
CA ASP A 358 11.55 6.41 7.04
C ASP A 358 11.87 4.92 6.83
N ALA A 359 10.81 4.14 6.62
CA ALA A 359 10.85 2.70 6.40
C ALA A 359 9.78 2.28 5.40
N CYS A 360 10.04 1.23 4.62
CA CYS A 360 9.11 0.68 3.64
C CYS A 360 8.63 -0.71 4.06
N TYR A 361 7.39 -1.05 3.71
CA TYR A 361 6.79 -2.36 4.02
C TYR A 361 6.42 -3.15 2.77
N SER A 362 6.79 -2.68 1.58
CA SER A 362 6.29 -3.19 0.30
C SER A 362 6.84 -4.55 -0.14
N GLY A 363 7.82 -5.10 0.54
CA GLY A 363 8.44 -6.39 0.15
C GLY A 363 9.14 -6.38 -1.22
N ALA A 364 9.24 -5.22 -1.88
CA ALA A 364 9.87 -5.08 -3.19
C ALA A 364 11.39 -4.95 -3.07
N ALA A 365 12.13 -5.57 -3.97
CA ALA A 365 13.59 -5.46 -4.02
C ALA A 365 14.02 -4.04 -4.41
N GLY A 366 14.85 -3.39 -3.59
CA GLY A 366 15.53 -2.15 -3.96
C GLY A 366 15.18 -0.88 -3.18
N GLY A 367 14.73 -0.96 -1.93
CA GLY A 367 14.49 0.18 -1.04
C GLY A 367 14.79 -0.15 0.41
N ARG A 368 14.26 0.64 1.37
CA ARG A 368 14.37 0.36 2.81
C ARG A 368 13.42 -0.76 3.26
N THR A 369 13.31 -1.80 2.45
CA THR A 369 12.50 -2.99 2.71
C THR A 369 13.30 -4.23 2.37
N PHE A 370 13.16 -5.30 3.14
CA PHE A 370 13.58 -6.63 2.72
C PHE A 370 12.39 -7.60 2.78
N ALA A 371 12.34 -8.54 1.82
CA ALA A 371 11.35 -9.59 1.82
C ALA A 371 11.87 -10.76 2.68
N SER A 372 11.14 -11.12 3.73
CA SER A 372 11.32 -12.42 4.38
C SER A 372 11.01 -13.53 3.35
N THR A 373 11.67 -14.67 3.45
CA THR A 373 11.45 -15.84 2.58
C THR A 373 9.99 -16.33 2.53
N LYS A 374 9.16 -15.84 3.47
CA LYS A 374 7.74 -16.18 3.65
C LYS A 374 6.76 -15.12 3.10
N THR A 375 7.25 -14.00 2.53
CA THR A 375 6.39 -12.89 2.08
C THR A 375 6.07 -12.96 0.60
N ARG A 376 4.77 -12.85 0.25
CA ARG A 376 4.32 -12.50 -1.11
C ARG A 376 4.04 -10.99 -1.15
N ALA A 377 4.41 -10.33 -2.24
CA ALA A 377 4.04 -8.94 -2.46
C ALA A 377 2.50 -8.83 -2.54
N VAL A 378 1.91 -8.09 -1.61
CA VAL A 378 0.46 -7.81 -1.56
C VAL A 378 0.29 -6.29 -1.41
N ASN A 379 -0.77 -5.74 -1.99
CA ASN A 379 -1.14 -4.34 -1.80
C ASN A 379 -1.43 -4.07 -0.32
N VAL A 380 -0.65 -3.20 0.29
CA VAL A 380 -0.75 -2.83 1.70
C VAL A 380 -1.87 -1.81 1.87
N ASP A 381 -2.78 -2.04 2.82
CA ASP A 381 -3.87 -1.13 3.16
C ASP A 381 -3.44 -0.17 4.29
N ASP A 382 -3.92 1.08 4.27
CA ASP A 382 -3.51 2.17 5.20
C ASP A 382 -4.06 2.01 6.63
N ILE A 383 -4.86 0.97 6.91
CA ILE A 383 -5.63 0.81 8.15
C ILE A 383 -4.76 0.68 9.39
N PHE A 384 -3.54 0.14 9.26
CA PHE A 384 -2.64 0.05 10.41
C PHE A 384 -2.21 1.43 10.92
N LEU A 385 -2.05 2.43 10.02
CA LEU A 385 -1.74 3.81 10.40
C LEU A 385 -2.92 4.47 11.13
N ASP A 386 -4.15 4.19 10.72
CA ASP A 386 -5.35 4.69 11.39
C ASP A 386 -5.48 4.17 12.82
N ARG A 387 -5.01 2.94 13.09
CA ARG A 387 -4.98 2.40 14.46
C ARG A 387 -3.96 3.10 15.36
N LEU A 388 -2.79 3.46 14.82
CA LEU A 388 -1.72 4.11 15.58
C LEU A 388 -2.11 5.53 16.04
N THR A 389 -3.06 6.16 15.37
CA THR A 389 -3.45 7.56 15.59
C THR A 389 -4.81 7.75 16.26
N ARG A 390 -5.41 6.69 16.82
CA ARG A 390 -6.73 6.76 17.48
C ARG A 390 -6.79 7.67 18.72
N SER A 391 -5.65 8.07 19.27
CA SER A 391 -5.60 9.00 20.38
C SER A 391 -5.38 10.42 19.87
N LYS A 392 -6.16 11.39 20.35
CA LYS A 392 -6.04 12.82 20.02
C LYS A 392 -4.62 13.35 20.26
N GLY A 393 -4.18 14.27 19.42
CA GLY A 393 -2.87 14.90 19.53
C GLY A 393 -1.69 14.06 19.03
N ARG A 394 -1.96 12.94 18.33
CA ARG A 394 -0.91 12.06 17.79
C ARG A 394 -0.95 12.04 16.27
N ALA A 395 0.22 12.15 15.67
CA ALA A 395 0.37 12.07 14.23
C ALA A 395 1.56 11.18 13.83
N ILE A 396 1.39 10.47 12.73
CA ILE A 396 2.44 9.67 12.11
C ILE A 396 2.62 10.17 10.67
N VAL A 397 3.86 10.43 10.33
CA VAL A 397 4.28 10.78 8.97
C VAL A 397 5.19 9.69 8.45
N THR A 398 4.80 9.02 7.37
CA THR A 398 5.60 7.99 6.70
C THR A 398 6.29 8.55 5.46
N ALA A 399 7.48 8.03 5.16
CA ALA A 399 8.28 8.47 4.02
C ALA A 399 7.62 8.17 2.67
N SER A 400 6.78 7.14 2.60
CA SER A 400 6.14 6.68 1.37
C SER A 400 4.79 6.04 1.69
N ARG A 401 3.97 5.85 0.65
CA ARG A 401 2.78 5.00 0.74
C ARG A 401 3.17 3.55 0.97
N PRO A 402 2.27 2.73 1.53
CA PRO A 402 2.57 1.32 1.81
C PRO A 402 3.05 0.49 0.62
N SER A 403 2.62 0.83 -0.60
CA SER A 403 3.02 0.17 -1.85
C SER A 403 4.26 0.78 -2.52
N GLU A 404 4.86 1.81 -1.92
CA GLU A 404 5.98 2.56 -2.50
C GLU A 404 7.26 2.33 -1.72
N LEU A 405 8.41 2.65 -2.35
CA LEU A 405 9.73 2.53 -1.74
C LEU A 405 10.20 3.88 -1.21
N SER A 406 10.87 3.87 -0.05
CA SER A 406 11.70 4.99 0.38
C SER A 406 13.05 4.90 -0.32
N ILE A 407 13.46 5.99 -0.97
CA ILE A 407 14.61 6.03 -1.88
C ILE A 407 15.78 6.71 -1.19
N GLU A 408 16.95 6.05 -1.21
CA GLU A 408 18.23 6.62 -0.81
C GLU A 408 18.96 7.22 -2.02
N LEU A 409 19.49 8.43 -1.90
CA LEU A 409 20.22 9.09 -2.99
C LEU A 409 21.64 9.48 -2.58
N ALA A 410 22.63 8.97 -3.33
CA ALA A 410 24.03 9.28 -3.08
C ALA A 410 24.35 10.77 -3.20
N GLU A 411 23.71 11.48 -4.13
CA GLU A 411 23.88 12.92 -4.33
C GLU A 411 23.39 13.76 -3.15
N LEU A 412 22.43 13.24 -2.37
CA LEU A 412 21.91 13.91 -1.18
C LEU A 412 22.68 13.46 0.09
N GLY A 413 23.33 12.31 0.05
CA GLY A 413 23.95 11.67 1.22
C GLY A 413 22.92 11.17 2.23
N HIS A 414 21.64 11.08 1.84
CA HIS A 414 20.48 10.82 2.68
C HIS A 414 19.38 10.07 1.92
N GLY A 415 18.41 9.53 2.65
CA GLY A 415 17.10 9.23 2.10
C GLY A 415 16.41 10.53 1.65
N ILE A 416 15.64 10.46 0.53
CA ILE A 416 14.94 11.65 0.01
C ILE A 416 14.03 12.25 1.09
N PHE A 417 13.27 11.43 1.79
CA PHE A 417 12.36 11.87 2.84
C PHE A 417 13.12 12.62 3.95
N THR A 418 14.17 12.00 4.49
CA THR A 418 14.93 12.61 5.60
C THR A 418 15.67 13.86 5.18
N TYR A 419 16.20 13.93 3.96
CA TYR A 419 16.80 15.17 3.44
C TYR A 419 15.83 16.34 3.51
N TYR A 420 14.60 16.15 3.03
CA TYR A 420 13.60 17.22 3.07
C TYR A 420 13.00 17.42 4.47
N LEU A 421 12.90 16.39 5.30
CA LEU A 421 12.51 16.50 6.71
C LEU A 421 13.45 17.45 7.45
N VAL A 422 14.75 17.24 7.35
CA VAL A 422 15.79 18.08 7.97
C VAL A 422 15.66 19.53 7.47
N ARG A 423 15.57 19.74 6.16
CA ARG A 423 15.39 21.10 5.58
C ARG A 423 14.10 21.76 6.06
N GLY A 424 13.00 21.02 6.05
CA GLY A 424 11.73 21.52 6.54
C GLY A 424 11.81 22.00 7.99
N LEU A 425 12.34 21.18 8.89
CA LEU A 425 12.55 21.50 10.31
C LEU A 425 13.50 22.68 10.53
N GLN A 426 14.45 22.93 9.61
CA GLN A 426 15.33 24.09 9.59
C GLN A 426 14.66 25.37 9.13
N GLY A 427 13.34 25.33 8.79
CA GLY A 427 12.54 26.49 8.44
C GLY A 427 12.22 26.63 6.97
N TYR A 428 12.59 25.67 6.09
CA TYR A 428 12.16 25.73 4.68
C TYR A 428 10.67 25.41 4.53
N ALA A 429 10.04 24.81 5.53
CA ALA A 429 8.61 24.54 5.56
C ALA A 429 7.78 25.67 6.19
N ASP A 430 8.38 26.70 6.76
CA ASP A 430 7.69 27.88 7.32
C ASP A 430 7.11 28.75 6.18
N ASN A 431 5.92 28.33 5.70
CA ASN A 431 5.27 28.97 4.57
C ASN A 431 4.63 30.32 4.92
N ASN A 432 4.09 30.46 6.13
CA ASN A 432 3.41 31.67 6.60
C ASN A 432 4.40 32.68 7.19
N ARG A 433 5.68 32.31 7.37
CA ARG A 433 6.79 33.16 7.89
C ARG A 433 6.55 33.69 9.29
N ASP A 434 5.87 32.91 10.14
CA ASP A 434 5.64 33.27 11.54
C ASP A 434 6.82 32.89 12.46
N GLY A 435 7.86 32.24 11.92
CA GLY A 435 9.03 31.78 12.64
C GLY A 435 8.85 30.46 13.34
N ILE A 436 7.78 29.72 13.02
CA ILE A 436 7.47 28.40 13.56
C ILE A 436 7.27 27.45 12.39
N VAL A 437 7.83 26.27 12.49
CA VAL A 437 7.47 25.15 11.59
C VAL A 437 6.45 24.29 12.32
N SER A 438 5.22 24.31 11.84
CA SER A 438 4.16 23.42 12.29
C SER A 438 4.25 22.06 11.60
N LEU A 439 3.60 21.04 12.18
CA LEU A 439 3.51 19.72 11.55
C LEU A 439 2.77 19.78 10.21
N GLN A 440 1.73 20.59 10.09
CA GLN A 440 0.97 20.79 8.86
C GLN A 440 1.85 21.35 7.75
N GLU A 441 2.56 22.44 8.00
CA GLU A 441 3.48 23.06 7.04
C GLU A 441 4.61 22.10 6.64
N LEU A 442 5.17 21.40 7.63
CA LEU A 442 6.20 20.39 7.38
C LEU A 442 5.69 19.28 6.47
N TYR A 443 4.49 18.78 6.73
CA TYR A 443 3.91 17.71 5.91
C TYR A 443 3.62 18.18 4.47
N GLU A 444 3.05 19.36 4.28
CA GLU A 444 2.82 19.94 2.95
C GLU A 444 4.13 20.09 2.17
N TYR A 445 5.17 20.61 2.82
CA TYR A 445 6.51 20.72 2.26
C TYR A 445 7.08 19.34 1.88
N LEU A 446 6.98 18.34 2.76
CA LEU A 446 7.43 16.98 2.50
C LEU A 446 6.66 16.34 1.35
N ALA A 447 5.34 16.45 1.34
CA ALA A 447 4.48 15.87 0.30
C ALA A 447 4.84 16.41 -1.09
N GLN A 448 5.15 17.71 -1.19
CA GLN A 448 5.54 18.36 -2.44
C GLN A 448 6.96 17.99 -2.86
N GLU A 449 7.94 18.20 -1.99
CA GLU A 449 9.37 18.12 -2.35
C GLU A 449 9.84 16.67 -2.53
N VAL A 450 9.43 15.76 -1.66
CA VAL A 450 9.77 14.33 -1.77
C VAL A 450 9.16 13.73 -3.04
N SER A 451 7.88 14.01 -3.31
CA SER A 451 7.22 13.52 -4.53
C SER A 451 7.83 14.11 -5.80
N ARG A 452 8.24 15.39 -5.77
CA ARG A 452 8.93 16.03 -6.88
C ARG A 452 10.28 15.40 -7.15
N LYS A 453 11.11 15.22 -6.08
CA LYS A 453 12.46 14.70 -6.20
C LYS A 453 12.46 13.22 -6.61
N SER A 454 11.57 12.40 -6.03
CA SER A 454 11.48 10.98 -6.39
C SER A 454 11.16 10.78 -7.87
N ARG A 455 10.24 11.58 -8.45
CA ARG A 455 9.95 11.54 -9.88
C ARG A 455 11.14 11.94 -10.75
N GLN A 456 11.94 12.92 -10.33
CA GLN A 456 13.14 13.34 -11.07
C GLN A 456 14.19 12.24 -11.21
N VAL A 457 14.23 11.30 -10.26
CA VAL A 457 15.17 10.15 -10.28
C VAL A 457 14.50 8.86 -10.76
N GLY A 458 13.31 8.96 -11.39
CA GLY A 458 12.61 7.81 -11.94
C GLY A 458 11.91 6.93 -10.89
N GLY A 459 11.73 7.43 -9.68
CA GLY A 459 11.04 6.74 -8.60
C GLY A 459 9.64 7.31 -8.33
N ASN A 460 8.94 6.70 -7.39
CA ASN A 460 7.62 7.11 -6.94
C ASN A 460 7.56 7.00 -5.42
N GLN A 461 7.59 8.15 -4.74
CA GLN A 461 7.58 8.22 -3.28
C GLN A 461 6.70 9.38 -2.83
N HIS A 462 5.64 9.06 -2.08
CA HIS A 462 4.67 10.03 -1.58
C HIS A 462 4.55 9.91 -0.07
N PRO A 463 5.05 10.86 0.70
CA PRO A 463 4.83 10.91 2.13
C PRO A 463 3.34 10.91 2.47
N MET A 464 2.99 10.27 3.57
CA MET A 464 1.63 10.25 4.10
C MET A 464 1.63 10.71 5.55
N MET A 465 0.56 11.39 5.94
CA MET A 465 0.30 11.75 7.33
C MET A 465 -1.05 11.18 7.75
N LYS A 466 -1.07 10.59 8.94
CA LYS A 466 -2.27 10.11 9.63
C LYS A 466 -2.27 10.65 11.06
N GLY A 467 -3.44 11.00 11.56
CA GLY A 467 -3.63 11.43 12.94
C GLY A 467 -4.69 12.52 13.08
N GLU A 468 -5.22 12.63 14.29
CA GLU A 468 -6.15 13.70 14.68
C GLU A 468 -5.38 14.73 15.52
N LEU A 469 -5.20 15.92 14.96
CA LEU A 469 -4.58 17.05 15.63
C LEU A 469 -5.65 18.08 15.97
N GLU A 470 -5.70 18.51 17.22
CA GLU A 470 -6.49 19.67 17.61
C GLU A 470 -5.61 20.93 17.48
N GLY A 471 -5.87 21.73 16.42
CA GLY A 471 -5.14 22.97 16.16
C GLY A 471 -3.76 22.77 15.52
N VAL A 472 -2.92 23.81 15.62
CA VAL A 472 -1.58 23.84 15.05
C VAL A 472 -0.59 23.17 16.02
N LEU A 473 0.18 22.20 15.53
CA LEU A 473 1.23 21.53 16.30
C LEU A 473 2.59 22.14 15.94
N PRO A 474 3.17 23.03 16.75
CA PRO A 474 4.50 23.58 16.52
C PRO A 474 5.58 22.53 16.80
N LEU A 475 6.50 22.34 15.85
CA LEU A 475 7.61 21.38 15.96
C LEU A 475 8.94 22.10 16.27
N THR A 476 9.31 23.08 15.45
CA THR A 476 10.57 23.81 15.61
C THR A 476 10.35 25.32 15.45
N ARG A 477 11.28 26.09 15.99
CA ARG A 477 11.33 27.55 15.77
C ARG A 477 12.47 27.87 14.82
N THR A 478 12.18 28.71 13.83
CA THR A 478 13.21 29.25 12.97
C THR A 478 13.75 30.52 13.62
N GLY A 479 15.07 30.63 13.81
CA GLY A 479 15.66 31.93 14.15
C GLY A 479 15.28 32.92 13.04
N LYS A 480 14.96 34.18 13.40
CA LYS A 480 14.68 35.23 12.41
C LYS A 480 15.75 35.17 11.33
N ARG A 481 15.38 34.82 10.11
CA ARG A 481 16.21 35.06 8.94
C ARG A 481 16.21 36.58 8.73
N ASN A 482 17.35 37.22 9.07
CA ASN A 482 17.62 38.63 8.70
C ASN A 482 17.73 38.75 7.18
#